data_678c683a3f3ea07c4474fdc8ab0f6643
#
_entry.id   678c683a3f3ea07c4474fdc8ab0f6643
#
_cell.length_a   1.000
_cell.length_b   1.000
_cell.length_c   1.000
_cell.angle_alpha   90.00
_cell.angle_beta   90.00
_cell.angle_gamma   90.00
#
_symmetry.space_group_name_H-M   'P 1'
#
loop_
_entity.id
_entity.type
_entity.pdbx_description
1 polymer ?
#
loop_
_entity_poly.entity_id
_entity_poly.type
_entity_poly.pdbx_seq_one_letter_code
_entity_poly.pdbx_strand_id
1 'polypeptide(L)'
;MRLSKLGSVALVGALALALASCSGGGAPDTSGEAGEPAASGDPLTMLIGSSGDAETAAVQAAADAWSTESGVDVEVIAASDLNQELAQGFAGDTAPDVFYMGWDQFQTYASDDFLEPYAANLENADAFYPALVDAFSYDGEFVCAPKDFSTLGLVINTQLWADAGLTEADIPTDWASLQSAAETLTSGDTVGLSMGAEYARLGVFMEQAGGGLMDGETVTASSPENLEALEYVQGLLEAGALQWPADLGAGWGGEAFGNGSAAMVIEGPWIRGALENDFPDVEFQVVELPAGPAGQGTFTFSNCWGIPEGQDTVESAQELVAFLTSDEQQLEFAEAFGVIPSTESAAATYAETYPENEAFVAGADYAVSPVAFSGAADVVGEFNNAITTLQGGDAQAVLDQVQTQLEAALEASQG
;
A
#
# COMPACT_ATOMS: atom_id res chain seq x y z
N MET A 1 44.88 33.98 17.61
CA MET A 1 46.16 34.39 17.02
C MET A 1 46.05 34.23 15.49
N ARG A 2 46.12 35.37 14.73
CA ARG A 2 46.33 35.57 13.27
C ARG A 2 45.34 34.87 12.32
N LEU A 3 44.29 35.48 11.70
CA LEU A 3 44.25 36.55 10.63
C LEU A 3 45.16 36.37 9.42
N SER A 4 44.56 36.11 8.26
CA SER A 4 44.82 36.72 6.94
C SER A 4 43.75 36.20 5.95
N LYS A 5 42.83 36.90 5.44
CA LYS A 5 42.64 38.06 4.52
C LYS A 5 43.09 37.79 3.08
N LEU A 6 42.06 37.99 2.21
CA LEU A 6 42.05 38.61 0.87
C LEU A 6 42.29 37.71 -0.35
N GLY A 7 41.33 37.79 -1.28
CA GLY A 7 41.50 38.24 -2.63
C GLY A 7 40.30 38.05 -3.55
N SER A 8 39.53 39.13 -3.73
CA SER A 8 38.57 39.30 -4.81
C SER A 8 39.27 39.53 -6.14
N VAL A 9 38.81 38.92 -7.24
CA VAL A 9 39.00 39.46 -8.59
C VAL A 9 37.69 39.32 -9.37
N ALA A 10 37.11 40.46 -9.69
CA ALA A 10 36.09 40.64 -10.68
C ALA A 10 36.71 40.82 -12.06
N LEU A 11 36.18 40.20 -13.09
CA LEU A 11 36.46 40.63 -14.46
C LEU A 11 35.17 40.69 -15.28
N VAL A 12 34.88 41.88 -15.76
CA VAL A 12 33.86 42.34 -16.69
C VAL A 12 34.38 42.22 -18.11
N GLY A 13 33.52 41.90 -19.08
CA GLY A 13 33.82 42.01 -20.51
C GLY A 13 32.70 41.37 -21.33
N ALA A 14 31.69 42.05 -21.72
CA ALA A 14 31.42 42.94 -22.88
C ALA A 14 31.16 42.16 -24.18
N LEU A 15 29.88 42.14 -24.56
CA LEU A 15 29.20 42.44 -25.81
C LEU A 15 29.97 42.26 -27.13
N ALA A 16 29.38 41.46 -28.06
CA ALA A 16 29.39 41.80 -29.50
C ALA A 16 28.17 41.19 -30.19
N LEU A 17 27.22 42.06 -30.61
CA LEU A 17 26.22 41.81 -31.65
C LEU A 17 26.93 41.75 -33.01
N ALA A 18 26.51 40.78 -33.84
CA ALA A 18 26.71 40.87 -35.29
C ALA A 18 25.42 40.40 -36.00
N LEU A 19 24.68 41.37 -36.48
CA LEU A 19 23.67 41.25 -37.55
C LEU A 19 24.38 41.12 -38.88
N ALA A 20 24.06 40.16 -39.70
CA ALA A 20 24.25 40.27 -41.14
C ALA A 20 23.17 39.41 -41.87
N SER A 21 22.51 40.09 -42.75
CA SER A 21 21.34 39.79 -43.56
C SER A 21 21.67 39.09 -44.87
N CYS A 22 20.67 38.34 -45.35
CA CYS A 22 20.15 38.25 -46.73
C CYS A 22 20.83 37.39 -47.79
N SER A 23 19.99 36.52 -48.27
CA SER A 23 19.61 36.32 -49.71
C SER A 23 20.25 35.15 -50.45
N GLY A 24 19.36 34.33 -51.02
CA GLY A 24 19.64 33.59 -52.23
C GLY A 24 19.06 32.18 -52.31
N GLY A 25 17.94 32.04 -52.99
CA GLY A 25 17.12 30.91 -53.29
C GLY A 25 17.80 29.66 -53.85
N GLY A 26 17.10 28.59 -53.70
CA GLY A 26 17.37 27.29 -54.33
C GLY A 26 16.59 26.18 -53.61
N ALA A 27 15.35 25.88 -54.03
CA ALA A 27 14.81 24.55 -53.84
C ALA A 27 15.54 23.63 -54.82
N PRO A 28 15.82 22.35 -54.52
CA PRO A 28 14.77 21.35 -54.38
C PRO A 28 15.06 20.18 -53.45
N ASP A 29 14.12 19.30 -53.46
CA ASP A 29 14.09 17.88 -53.14
C ASP A 29 13.67 17.53 -51.70
N THR A 30 12.38 17.25 -51.66
CA THR A 30 11.67 16.36 -50.76
C THR A 30 12.29 14.99 -50.71
N SER A 31 13.07 14.70 -49.71
CA SER A 31 13.12 13.37 -49.07
C SER A 31 12.49 13.52 -47.73
N GLY A 32 11.25 13.02 -47.63
CA GLY A 32 10.52 13.01 -46.36
C GLY A 32 11.27 12.13 -45.35
N GLU A 33 11.91 12.73 -44.41
CA GLU A 33 12.04 12.15 -43.09
C GLU A 33 10.62 12.13 -42.53
N ALA A 34 10.15 10.95 -42.17
CA ALA A 34 8.96 10.79 -41.34
C ALA A 34 9.29 11.56 -40.07
N GLY A 35 8.66 12.71 -39.88
CA GLY A 35 8.75 13.47 -38.65
C GLY A 35 8.27 12.54 -37.53
N GLU A 36 9.05 12.42 -36.45
CA GLU A 36 8.56 11.97 -35.19
C GLU A 36 7.23 12.72 -34.92
N PRO A 37 6.20 12.02 -34.44
CA PRO A 37 4.98 12.70 -34.01
C PRO A 37 5.40 13.74 -32.97
N ALA A 38 5.05 14.99 -33.19
CA ALA A 38 5.23 16.04 -32.19
C ALA A 38 4.43 15.62 -30.95
N ALA A 39 5.06 15.64 -29.76
CA ALA A 39 4.36 15.48 -28.50
C ALA A 39 3.08 16.33 -28.51
N SER A 40 1.94 15.71 -28.17
CA SER A 40 0.62 16.34 -28.32
C SER A 40 0.11 16.97 -27.03
N GLY A 41 0.91 16.95 -25.95
CA GLY A 41 0.55 17.50 -24.63
C GLY A 41 1.76 18.02 -23.85
N ASP A 42 1.50 18.68 -22.75
CA ASP A 42 2.53 19.03 -21.76
C ASP A 42 3.02 17.76 -21.06
N PRO A 43 4.33 17.66 -20.71
CA PRO A 43 4.88 16.50 -20.00
C PRO A 43 4.24 16.33 -18.63
N LEU A 44 4.01 15.07 -18.23
CA LEU A 44 3.45 14.71 -16.95
C LEU A 44 4.56 14.38 -15.93
N THR A 45 4.31 14.69 -14.66
CA THR A 45 5.10 14.26 -13.53
C THR A 45 4.34 13.19 -12.74
N MET A 46 4.99 12.07 -12.41
CA MET A 46 4.41 10.98 -11.62
C MET A 46 5.23 10.73 -10.36
N LEU A 47 4.62 10.90 -9.18
CA LEU A 47 5.25 10.66 -7.89
C LEU A 47 4.80 9.33 -7.31
N ILE A 48 5.73 8.42 -7.02
CA ILE A 48 5.44 7.09 -6.49
C ILE A 48 6.12 6.83 -5.15
N GLY A 49 5.43 6.13 -4.25
CA GLY A 49 6.00 5.55 -3.02
C GLY A 49 6.46 4.13 -3.29
N SER A 50 7.62 3.99 -3.94
CA SER A 50 8.10 2.69 -4.38
C SER A 50 8.52 1.79 -3.22
N SER A 51 8.18 0.51 -3.28
CA SER A 51 8.64 -0.53 -2.35
C SER A 51 10.08 -1.02 -2.65
N GLY A 52 10.66 -0.59 -3.78
CA GLY A 52 12.03 -0.95 -4.17
C GLY A 52 12.33 -0.73 -5.65
N ASP A 53 13.56 -1.08 -6.05
CA ASP A 53 14.06 -0.84 -7.41
C ASP A 53 13.22 -1.53 -8.50
N ALA A 54 12.64 -2.71 -8.20
CA ALA A 54 11.82 -3.47 -9.14
C ALA A 54 10.51 -2.72 -9.48
N GLU A 55 9.81 -2.19 -8.47
CA GLU A 55 8.61 -1.39 -8.69
C GLU A 55 8.93 -0.11 -9.45
N THR A 56 9.97 0.63 -9.04
CA THR A 56 10.39 1.85 -9.74
C THR A 56 10.68 1.59 -11.21
N ALA A 57 11.41 0.50 -11.52
CA ALA A 57 11.75 0.15 -12.90
C ALA A 57 10.52 -0.26 -13.71
N ALA A 58 9.57 -0.99 -13.11
CA ALA A 58 8.35 -1.42 -13.79
C ALA A 58 7.43 -0.23 -14.11
N VAL A 59 7.25 0.69 -13.14
CA VAL A 59 6.45 1.90 -13.37
C VAL A 59 7.10 2.83 -14.39
N GLN A 60 8.43 2.97 -14.37
CA GLN A 60 9.14 3.72 -15.40
C GLN A 60 8.95 3.10 -16.79
N ALA A 61 9.04 1.77 -16.91
CA ALA A 61 8.83 1.08 -18.19
C ALA A 61 7.40 1.26 -18.73
N ALA A 62 6.38 1.21 -17.85
CA ALA A 62 5.00 1.49 -18.20
C ALA A 62 4.80 2.94 -18.67
N ALA A 63 5.38 3.90 -17.96
CA ALA A 63 5.38 5.31 -18.35
C ALA A 63 6.03 5.55 -19.71
N ASP A 64 7.19 4.93 -19.99
CA ASP A 64 7.89 5.00 -21.27
C ASP A 64 7.08 4.38 -22.42
N ALA A 65 6.39 3.25 -22.14
CA ALA A 65 5.51 2.61 -23.12
C ALA A 65 4.32 3.53 -23.49
N TRP A 66 3.63 4.05 -22.51
CA TRP A 66 2.52 4.99 -22.73
C TRP A 66 3.00 6.28 -23.41
N SER A 67 4.16 6.83 -23.02
CA SER A 67 4.76 8.01 -23.66
C SER A 67 5.03 7.78 -25.15
N THR A 68 5.43 6.56 -25.52
CA THR A 68 5.65 6.18 -26.94
C THR A 68 4.34 6.15 -27.71
N GLU A 69 3.23 5.74 -27.11
CA GLU A 69 1.91 5.64 -27.75
C GLU A 69 1.21 6.99 -27.82
N SER A 70 1.21 7.74 -26.73
CA SER A 70 0.50 9.03 -26.61
C SER A 70 1.26 10.20 -27.23
N GLY A 71 2.60 10.13 -27.24
CA GLY A 71 3.47 11.25 -27.59
C GLY A 71 3.59 12.30 -26.48
N VAL A 72 3.18 11.99 -25.23
CA VAL A 72 3.33 12.83 -24.04
C VAL A 72 4.41 12.23 -23.16
N ASP A 73 5.42 12.99 -22.78
CA ASP A 73 6.50 12.56 -21.91
C ASP A 73 6.01 12.41 -20.45
N VAL A 74 6.48 11.38 -19.72
CA VAL A 74 6.20 11.18 -18.29
C VAL A 74 7.51 11.07 -17.52
N GLU A 75 7.68 11.91 -16.49
CA GLU A 75 8.79 11.82 -15.53
C GLU A 75 8.34 11.09 -14.29
N VAL A 76 8.89 9.89 -14.02
CA VAL A 76 8.62 9.10 -12.80
C VAL A 76 9.61 9.48 -11.71
N ILE A 77 9.10 9.87 -10.55
CA ILE A 77 9.86 10.28 -9.38
C ILE A 77 9.54 9.31 -8.23
N ALA A 78 10.55 8.58 -7.75
CA ALA A 78 10.40 7.76 -6.54
C ALA A 78 10.62 8.65 -5.32
N ALA A 79 9.57 8.85 -4.52
CA ALA A 79 9.60 9.65 -3.31
C ALA A 79 10.47 9.00 -2.23
N SER A 80 11.19 9.81 -1.48
CA SER A 80 11.86 9.38 -0.25
C SER A 80 10.90 9.31 0.95
N ASP A 81 9.87 10.15 0.94
CA ASP A 81 8.74 10.17 1.86
C ASP A 81 7.53 10.72 1.10
N LEU A 82 6.71 9.79 0.59
CA LEU A 82 5.58 10.12 -0.29
C LEU A 82 4.61 11.10 0.36
N ASN A 83 4.21 10.85 1.61
CA ASN A 83 3.22 11.67 2.31
C ASN A 83 3.74 13.09 2.54
N GLN A 84 5.02 13.23 2.91
CA GLN A 84 5.64 14.52 3.11
C GLN A 84 5.79 15.29 1.78
N GLU A 85 6.20 14.61 0.71
CA GLU A 85 6.41 15.23 -0.60
C GLU A 85 5.08 15.66 -1.23
N LEU A 86 4.01 14.85 -1.12
CA LEU A 86 2.66 15.22 -1.54
C LEU A 86 2.14 16.44 -0.77
N ALA A 87 2.23 16.42 0.58
CA ALA A 87 1.79 17.56 1.39
C ALA A 87 2.52 18.87 1.03
N GLN A 88 3.83 18.79 0.71
CA GLN A 88 4.59 19.95 0.26
C GLN A 88 4.18 20.40 -1.14
N GLY A 89 3.93 19.47 -2.06
CA GLY A 89 3.47 19.74 -3.42
C GLY A 89 2.14 20.49 -3.44
N PHE A 90 1.15 19.98 -2.70
CA PHE A 90 -0.16 20.63 -2.59
C PHE A 90 -0.09 21.99 -1.89
N ALA A 91 0.67 22.12 -0.81
CA ALA A 91 0.85 23.40 -0.12
C ALA A 91 1.60 24.44 -0.96
N GLY A 92 2.38 24.02 -1.95
CA GLY A 92 3.21 24.86 -2.80
C GLY A 92 2.64 25.12 -4.21
N ASP A 93 1.43 24.65 -4.53
CA ASP A 93 0.85 24.65 -5.89
C ASP A 93 1.79 23.98 -6.92
N THR A 94 2.46 22.89 -6.51
CA THR A 94 3.40 22.10 -7.32
C THR A 94 3.16 20.60 -7.15
N ALA A 95 1.89 20.22 -6.97
CA ALA A 95 1.51 18.82 -6.91
C ALA A 95 1.88 18.11 -8.22
N PRO A 96 2.35 16.83 -8.17
CA PRO A 96 2.60 16.04 -9.37
C PRO A 96 1.28 15.75 -10.11
N ASP A 97 1.35 15.53 -11.43
CA ASP A 97 0.16 15.30 -12.28
C ASP A 97 -0.53 13.95 -11.97
N VAL A 98 0.27 12.93 -11.61
CA VAL A 98 -0.21 11.61 -11.14
C VAL A 98 0.60 11.19 -9.94
N PHE A 99 -0.02 10.57 -8.95
CA PHE A 99 0.71 10.13 -7.76
C PHE A 99 0.06 8.91 -7.08
N TYR A 100 0.86 8.17 -6.29
CA TYR A 100 0.32 7.19 -5.38
C TYR A 100 -0.37 7.89 -4.21
N MET A 101 -1.58 7.45 -3.89
CA MET A 101 -2.32 7.90 -2.71
C MET A 101 -2.73 6.70 -1.87
N GLY A 102 -2.20 6.61 -0.66
CA GLY A 102 -2.57 5.56 0.28
C GLY A 102 -4.03 5.69 0.75
N TRP A 103 -4.65 4.56 1.01
CA TRP A 103 -6.01 4.49 1.56
C TRP A 103 -6.18 5.32 2.85
N ASP A 104 -5.13 5.41 3.65
CA ASP A 104 -5.09 6.14 4.93
C ASP A 104 -5.09 7.66 4.77
N GLN A 105 -4.59 8.17 3.65
CA GLN A 105 -4.52 9.60 3.34
C GLN A 105 -5.67 10.06 2.43
N PHE A 106 -6.23 9.16 1.64
CA PHE A 106 -7.21 9.45 0.60
C PHE A 106 -8.38 10.31 1.10
N GLN A 107 -9.01 9.95 2.22
CA GLN A 107 -10.18 10.67 2.74
C GLN A 107 -9.87 12.13 3.09
N THR A 108 -8.67 12.40 3.59
CA THR A 108 -8.24 13.77 3.91
C THR A 108 -8.11 14.61 2.64
N TYR A 109 -7.42 14.07 1.61
CA TYR A 109 -7.23 14.81 0.37
C TYR A 109 -8.51 14.97 -0.44
N ALA A 110 -9.41 13.98 -0.40
CA ALA A 110 -10.72 14.07 -1.04
C ALA A 110 -11.63 15.10 -0.35
N SER A 111 -11.63 15.15 1.00
CA SER A 111 -12.44 16.12 1.75
C SER A 111 -11.97 17.57 1.59
N ASP A 112 -10.70 17.77 1.26
CA ASP A 112 -10.10 19.08 1.03
C ASP A 112 -10.19 19.54 -0.44
N ASP A 113 -10.95 18.82 -1.29
CA ASP A 113 -11.13 19.07 -2.72
C ASP A 113 -9.80 19.10 -3.51
N PHE A 114 -8.80 18.29 -3.09
CA PHE A 114 -7.51 18.24 -3.77
C PHE A 114 -7.47 17.26 -4.95
N LEU A 115 -8.43 16.34 -5.04
CA LEU A 115 -8.42 15.25 -5.99
C LEU A 115 -9.47 15.43 -7.09
N GLU A 116 -9.05 15.23 -8.35
CA GLU A 116 -9.96 15.12 -9.48
C GLU A 116 -10.74 13.80 -9.41
N PRO A 117 -12.09 13.81 -9.37
CA PRO A 117 -12.90 12.60 -9.35
C PRO A 117 -13.05 12.03 -10.78
N TYR A 118 -12.17 11.11 -11.15
CA TYR A 118 -12.12 10.57 -12.50
C TYR A 118 -12.43 9.09 -12.62
N ALA A 119 -12.22 8.31 -11.53
CA ALA A 119 -12.16 6.85 -11.61
C ALA A 119 -13.46 6.21 -12.10
N ALA A 120 -14.63 6.80 -11.77
CA ALA A 120 -15.93 6.36 -12.28
C ALA A 120 -16.08 6.50 -13.81
N ASN A 121 -15.24 7.28 -14.46
CA ASN A 121 -15.29 7.52 -15.92
C ASN A 121 -14.36 6.58 -16.71
N LEU A 122 -13.54 5.76 -16.04
CA LEU A 122 -12.69 4.77 -16.69
C LEU A 122 -13.53 3.68 -17.37
N GLU A 123 -13.08 3.18 -18.52
CA GLU A 123 -13.77 2.10 -19.25
C GLU A 123 -13.85 0.80 -18.44
N ASN A 124 -12.88 0.57 -17.53
CA ASN A 124 -12.79 -0.58 -16.64
C ASN A 124 -13.26 -0.31 -15.20
N ALA A 125 -13.97 0.80 -14.94
CA ALA A 125 -14.43 1.18 -13.60
C ALA A 125 -15.21 0.06 -12.88
N ASP A 126 -16.03 -0.69 -13.62
CA ASP A 126 -16.85 -1.79 -13.10
C ASP A 126 -16.04 -3.09 -12.86
N ALA A 127 -14.76 -3.13 -13.24
CA ALA A 127 -13.89 -4.30 -13.07
C ALA A 127 -13.12 -4.31 -11.76
N PHE A 128 -13.05 -3.18 -11.05
CA PHE A 128 -12.37 -3.11 -9.75
C PHE A 128 -13.16 -3.83 -8.66
N TYR A 129 -12.44 -4.41 -7.69
CA TYR A 129 -13.06 -5.02 -6.52
C TYR A 129 -13.92 -4.00 -5.75
N PRO A 130 -15.17 -4.38 -5.33
CA PRO A 130 -16.06 -3.46 -4.62
C PRO A 130 -15.43 -2.83 -3.37
N ALA A 131 -14.68 -3.59 -2.59
CA ALA A 131 -14.00 -3.07 -1.40
C ALA A 131 -12.96 -1.99 -1.73
N LEU A 132 -12.31 -2.06 -2.91
CA LEU A 132 -11.38 -1.03 -3.36
C LEU A 132 -12.10 0.21 -3.88
N VAL A 133 -13.22 0.01 -4.57
CA VAL A 133 -14.10 1.12 -4.99
C VAL A 133 -14.60 1.87 -3.76
N ASP A 134 -15.06 1.17 -2.72
CA ASP A 134 -15.51 1.76 -1.46
C ASP A 134 -14.36 2.53 -0.77
N ALA A 135 -13.15 1.97 -0.72
CA ALA A 135 -11.98 2.58 -0.10
C ALA A 135 -11.58 3.92 -0.74
N PHE A 136 -11.77 4.04 -2.06
CA PHE A 136 -11.39 5.22 -2.85
C PHE A 136 -12.59 6.00 -3.39
N SER A 137 -13.72 5.91 -2.67
CA SER A 137 -14.90 6.74 -2.86
C SER A 137 -15.02 7.78 -1.76
N TYR A 138 -15.46 8.97 -2.15
CA TYR A 138 -15.76 10.07 -1.24
C TYR A 138 -17.12 10.68 -1.61
N ASP A 139 -17.99 10.93 -0.64
CA ASP A 139 -19.36 11.44 -0.82
C ASP A 139 -20.18 10.66 -1.86
N GLY A 140 -19.92 9.34 -1.97
CA GLY A 140 -20.60 8.43 -2.91
C GLY A 140 -20.07 8.48 -4.33
N GLU A 141 -18.96 9.15 -4.59
CA GLU A 141 -18.30 9.24 -5.89
C GLU A 141 -16.99 8.44 -5.89
N PHE A 142 -16.77 7.59 -6.89
CA PHE A 142 -15.51 6.85 -7.07
C PHE A 142 -14.44 7.78 -7.64
N VAL A 143 -13.55 8.27 -6.79
CA VAL A 143 -12.63 9.38 -7.08
C VAL A 143 -11.34 8.88 -7.72
N CYS A 144 -10.70 7.87 -7.17
CA CYS A 144 -9.32 7.51 -7.43
C CYS A 144 -9.21 6.02 -7.79
N ALA A 145 -8.61 5.69 -8.94
CA ALA A 145 -8.51 4.29 -9.41
C ALA A 145 -7.47 3.49 -8.62
N PRO A 146 -7.83 2.33 -8.03
CA PRO A 146 -6.89 1.49 -7.30
C PRO A 146 -5.75 0.98 -8.17
N LYS A 147 -4.52 1.08 -7.69
CA LYS A 147 -3.30 0.64 -8.37
C LYS A 147 -3.14 -0.88 -8.35
N ASP A 148 -3.32 -1.45 -7.19
CA ASP A 148 -3.15 -2.87 -6.86
C ASP A 148 -4.04 -3.19 -5.66
N PHE A 149 -3.97 -4.43 -5.20
CA PHE A 149 -4.51 -4.72 -3.90
C PHE A 149 -3.66 -5.78 -3.17
N SER A 150 -3.85 -5.87 -1.88
CA SER A 150 -3.30 -6.96 -1.07
C SER A 150 -4.20 -7.23 0.12
N THR A 151 -4.21 -8.48 0.56
CA THR A 151 -4.83 -8.90 1.81
C THR A 151 -3.77 -9.50 2.72
N LEU A 152 -4.13 -9.87 3.95
CA LEU A 152 -3.26 -10.61 4.84
C LEU A 152 -3.57 -12.10 4.77
N GLY A 153 -2.51 -12.91 4.86
CA GLY A 153 -2.56 -14.34 4.98
C GLY A 153 -1.72 -14.84 6.16
N LEU A 154 -1.86 -16.11 6.50
CA LEU A 154 -0.99 -16.79 7.45
C LEU A 154 0.15 -17.44 6.65
N VAL A 155 1.38 -16.95 6.86
CA VAL A 155 2.59 -17.48 6.24
C VAL A 155 3.24 -18.47 7.20
N ILE A 156 3.47 -19.70 6.76
CA ILE A 156 3.94 -20.83 7.56
C ILE A 156 5.31 -21.27 7.05
N ASN A 157 6.32 -21.33 7.92
CA ASN A 157 7.60 -21.93 7.63
C ASN A 157 7.45 -23.47 7.61
N THR A 158 7.54 -24.06 6.42
CA THR A 158 7.24 -25.48 6.22
C THR A 158 8.25 -26.40 6.89
N GLN A 159 9.51 -25.98 7.03
CA GLN A 159 10.52 -26.75 7.72
C GLN A 159 10.30 -26.78 9.24
N LEU A 160 10.07 -25.60 9.85
CA LEU A 160 9.77 -25.52 11.30
C LEU A 160 8.48 -26.24 11.64
N TRP A 161 7.48 -26.18 10.74
CA TRP A 161 6.22 -26.90 10.84
C TRP A 161 6.44 -28.43 10.91
N ALA A 162 7.21 -28.96 9.96
CA ALA A 162 7.53 -30.39 9.90
C ALA A 162 8.40 -30.84 11.07
N ASP A 163 9.37 -30.03 11.52
CA ASP A 163 10.25 -30.34 12.64
C ASP A 163 9.49 -30.41 13.98
N ALA A 164 8.39 -29.62 14.10
CA ALA A 164 7.46 -29.70 15.23
C ALA A 164 6.51 -30.92 15.15
N GLY A 165 6.57 -31.71 14.05
CA GLY A 165 5.74 -32.89 13.83
C GLY A 165 4.31 -32.55 13.35
N LEU A 166 4.07 -31.33 12.94
CA LEU A 166 2.81 -30.88 12.37
C LEU A 166 2.69 -31.29 10.89
N THR A 167 1.46 -31.47 10.44
CA THR A 167 1.13 -31.90 9.08
C THR A 167 0.13 -30.95 8.44
N GLU A 168 -0.22 -31.17 7.19
CA GLU A 168 -1.26 -30.39 6.49
C GLU A 168 -2.63 -30.41 7.21
N ALA A 169 -2.95 -31.48 7.93
CA ALA A 169 -4.17 -31.59 8.71
C ALA A 169 -4.19 -30.69 9.96
N ASP A 170 -3.06 -30.15 10.35
CA ASP A 170 -2.89 -29.28 11.51
C ASP A 170 -2.88 -27.79 11.13
N ILE A 171 -2.99 -27.47 9.81
CA ILE A 171 -3.08 -26.08 9.34
C ILE A 171 -4.27 -25.39 10.01
N PRO A 172 -4.06 -24.22 10.64
CA PRO A 172 -5.11 -23.53 11.39
C PRO A 172 -6.30 -23.12 10.50
N THR A 173 -7.51 -23.45 10.94
CA THR A 173 -8.77 -23.06 10.29
C THR A 173 -9.63 -22.19 11.17
N ASP A 174 -9.29 -22.08 12.47
CA ASP A 174 -9.96 -21.26 13.47
C ASP A 174 -8.96 -20.75 14.52
N TRP A 175 -9.39 -19.86 15.41
CA TRP A 175 -8.55 -19.31 16.47
C TRP A 175 -8.00 -20.36 17.43
N ALA A 176 -8.77 -21.40 17.74
CA ALA A 176 -8.32 -22.45 18.66
C ALA A 176 -7.19 -23.28 18.04
N SER A 177 -7.30 -23.62 16.76
CA SER A 177 -6.25 -24.32 16.02
C SER A 177 -5.03 -23.43 15.78
N LEU A 178 -5.21 -22.13 15.56
CA LEU A 178 -4.09 -21.17 15.47
C LEU A 178 -3.31 -21.11 16.78
N GLN A 179 -3.99 -20.98 17.92
CA GLN A 179 -3.35 -20.99 19.23
C GLN A 179 -2.59 -22.31 19.46
N SER A 180 -3.21 -23.46 19.19
CA SER A 180 -2.60 -24.76 19.37
C SER A 180 -1.33 -24.95 18.51
N ALA A 181 -1.37 -24.52 17.27
CA ALA A 181 -0.22 -24.55 16.38
C ALA A 181 0.89 -23.61 16.87
N ALA A 182 0.55 -22.38 17.25
CA ALA A 182 1.50 -21.41 17.75
C ALA A 182 2.19 -21.89 19.06
N GLU A 183 1.43 -22.45 20.00
CA GLU A 183 2.00 -23.05 21.22
C GLU A 183 2.93 -24.24 20.91
N THR A 184 2.56 -25.08 19.93
CA THR A 184 3.37 -26.25 19.53
C THR A 184 4.68 -25.84 18.86
N LEU A 185 4.64 -24.78 18.03
CA LEU A 185 5.80 -24.26 17.29
C LEU A 185 6.73 -23.42 18.17
N THR A 186 6.25 -22.93 19.32
CA THR A 186 7.07 -22.14 20.25
C THR A 186 8.08 -23.03 20.94
N SER A 187 9.35 -22.93 20.56
CA SER A 187 10.43 -23.77 21.07
C SER A 187 11.80 -23.11 20.93
N GLY A 188 12.59 -23.13 21.99
CA GLY A 188 13.93 -22.54 21.98
C GLY A 188 13.88 -21.01 21.78
N ASP A 189 14.51 -20.56 20.72
CA ASP A 189 14.54 -19.15 20.33
C ASP A 189 13.46 -18.79 19.27
N THR A 190 12.63 -19.77 18.86
CA THR A 190 11.56 -19.58 17.87
C THR A 190 10.21 -19.44 18.59
N VAL A 191 9.46 -18.38 18.26
CA VAL A 191 8.06 -18.21 18.63
C VAL A 191 7.14 -18.81 17.56
N GLY A 192 5.98 -19.31 17.97
CA GLY A 192 5.03 -19.91 17.02
C GLY A 192 4.41 -18.91 16.07
N LEU A 193 4.06 -17.71 16.53
CA LEU A 193 3.44 -16.66 15.74
C LEU A 193 4.10 -15.30 16.00
N SER A 194 4.29 -14.50 14.95
CA SER A 194 4.63 -13.09 15.06
C SER A 194 3.77 -12.26 14.11
N MET A 195 3.49 -11.04 14.46
CA MET A 195 2.82 -10.03 13.62
C MET A 195 3.16 -8.63 14.14
N GLY A 196 3.02 -7.61 13.29
CA GLY A 196 3.22 -6.21 13.70
C GLY A 196 2.26 -5.81 14.83
N ALA A 197 2.79 -5.06 15.82
CA ALA A 197 1.99 -4.51 16.93
C ALA A 197 1.20 -3.29 16.44
N GLU A 198 0.26 -3.50 15.55
CA GLU A 198 -0.48 -2.44 14.87
C GLU A 198 -1.90 -2.87 14.51
N TYR A 199 -2.80 -1.88 14.37
CA TYR A 199 -4.19 -2.11 13.98
C TYR A 199 -4.30 -2.87 12.66
N ALA A 200 -3.43 -2.58 11.71
CA ALA A 200 -3.41 -3.25 10.41
C ALA A 200 -3.26 -4.79 10.50
N ARG A 201 -2.74 -5.35 11.59
CA ARG A 201 -2.67 -6.80 11.87
C ARG A 201 -3.67 -7.23 12.93
N LEU A 202 -3.77 -6.48 14.03
CA LEU A 202 -4.69 -6.83 15.11
C LEU A 202 -6.16 -6.71 14.69
N GLY A 203 -6.47 -5.73 13.83
CA GLY A 203 -7.83 -5.46 13.38
C GLY A 203 -8.47 -6.63 12.63
N VAL A 204 -7.68 -7.53 11.99
CA VAL A 204 -8.27 -8.71 11.34
C VAL A 204 -8.95 -9.63 12.35
N PHE A 205 -8.45 -9.71 13.58
CA PHE A 205 -9.10 -10.46 14.65
C PHE A 205 -10.39 -9.76 15.10
N MET A 206 -10.43 -8.43 15.07
CA MET A 206 -11.66 -7.68 15.36
C MET A 206 -12.75 -7.98 14.33
N GLU A 207 -12.42 -7.98 13.03
CA GLU A 207 -13.34 -8.36 11.95
C GLU A 207 -13.79 -9.83 12.08
N GLN A 208 -12.88 -10.74 12.38
CA GLN A 208 -13.17 -12.17 12.60
C GLN A 208 -14.06 -12.40 13.80
N ALA A 209 -14.04 -11.53 14.81
CA ALA A 209 -14.97 -11.55 15.94
C ALA A 209 -16.36 -10.96 15.59
N GLY A 210 -16.49 -10.29 14.45
CA GLY A 210 -17.69 -9.57 14.04
C GLY A 210 -17.77 -8.15 14.58
N GLY A 211 -16.59 -7.60 14.97
CA GLY A 211 -16.40 -6.22 15.40
C GLY A 211 -15.92 -5.33 14.25
N GLY A 212 -15.05 -4.39 14.61
CA GLY A 212 -14.48 -3.37 13.74
C GLY A 212 -14.48 -2.02 14.45
N LEU A 213 -13.69 -1.07 13.97
CA LEU A 213 -13.65 0.27 14.57
C LEU A 213 -14.88 1.11 14.20
N MET A 214 -15.50 0.80 13.06
CA MET A 214 -16.70 1.48 12.54
C MET A 214 -17.75 0.44 12.10
N ASP A 215 -19.04 0.83 12.20
CA ASP A 215 -20.17 0.20 11.53
C ASP A 215 -20.93 1.30 10.78
N GLY A 216 -20.69 1.41 9.48
CA GLY A 216 -21.10 2.56 8.69
C GLY A 216 -20.51 3.85 9.27
N GLU A 217 -21.38 4.79 9.62
CA GLU A 217 -20.97 6.08 10.23
C GLU A 217 -20.88 6.03 11.77
N THR A 218 -20.97 4.86 12.39
CA THR A 218 -20.97 4.71 13.85
C THR A 218 -19.65 4.13 14.32
N VAL A 219 -19.02 4.79 15.29
CA VAL A 219 -17.81 4.26 15.96
C VAL A 219 -18.21 3.09 16.87
N THR A 220 -17.57 1.94 16.69
CA THR A 220 -17.85 0.69 17.42
C THR A 220 -16.62 0.11 18.11
N ALA A 221 -15.57 0.90 18.27
CA ALA A 221 -14.28 0.45 18.80
C ALA A 221 -14.39 -0.29 20.15
N SER A 222 -15.29 0.17 21.06
CA SER A 222 -15.48 -0.42 22.40
C SER A 222 -16.55 -1.53 22.44
N SER A 223 -16.78 -2.22 21.30
CA SER A 223 -17.74 -3.32 21.24
C SER A 223 -17.27 -4.57 21.99
N PRO A 224 -18.18 -5.45 22.44
CA PRO A 224 -17.81 -6.73 23.06
C PRO A 224 -17.01 -7.64 22.12
N GLU A 225 -17.29 -7.60 20.82
CA GLU A 225 -16.60 -8.37 19.77
C GLU A 225 -15.14 -7.94 19.64
N ASN A 226 -14.87 -6.64 19.67
CA ASN A 226 -13.52 -6.10 19.67
C ASN A 226 -12.76 -6.46 20.95
N LEU A 227 -13.43 -6.47 22.10
CA LEU A 227 -12.85 -6.91 23.36
C LEU A 227 -12.45 -8.39 23.28
N GLU A 228 -13.32 -9.27 22.75
CA GLU A 228 -13.02 -10.70 22.55
C GLU A 228 -11.77 -10.87 21.68
N ALA A 229 -11.62 -10.09 20.61
CA ALA A 229 -10.46 -10.11 19.73
C ALA A 229 -9.17 -9.68 20.45
N LEU A 230 -9.20 -8.58 21.20
CA LEU A 230 -8.03 -8.12 21.94
C LEU A 230 -7.64 -9.08 23.06
N GLU A 231 -8.62 -9.65 23.78
CA GLU A 231 -8.38 -10.65 24.82
C GLU A 231 -7.78 -11.95 24.25
N TYR A 232 -8.22 -12.37 23.04
CA TYR A 232 -7.62 -13.50 22.35
C TYR A 232 -6.14 -13.25 22.01
N VAL A 233 -5.81 -12.11 21.39
CA VAL A 233 -4.43 -11.74 21.07
C VAL A 233 -3.59 -11.59 22.35
N GLN A 234 -4.14 -10.98 23.40
CA GLN A 234 -3.51 -10.86 24.71
C GLN A 234 -3.19 -12.25 25.30
N GLY A 235 -4.12 -13.20 25.18
CA GLY A 235 -3.91 -14.58 25.61
C GLY A 235 -2.74 -15.27 24.90
N LEU A 236 -2.57 -15.05 23.58
CA LEU A 236 -1.43 -15.55 22.82
C LEU A 236 -0.10 -14.94 23.30
N LEU A 237 -0.09 -13.63 23.57
CA LEU A 237 1.07 -12.92 24.12
C LEU A 237 1.45 -13.42 25.52
N GLU A 238 0.47 -13.62 26.41
CA GLU A 238 0.66 -14.12 27.76
C GLU A 238 1.15 -15.57 27.79
N ALA A 239 0.68 -16.39 26.84
CA ALA A 239 1.15 -17.75 26.65
C ALA A 239 2.58 -17.81 26.05
N GLY A 240 3.10 -16.69 25.53
CA GLY A 240 4.35 -16.62 24.80
C GLY A 240 4.29 -17.30 23.42
N ALA A 241 3.08 -17.60 22.94
CA ALA A 241 2.84 -18.18 21.62
C ALA A 241 2.88 -17.13 20.48
N LEU A 242 2.65 -15.87 20.82
CA LEU A 242 2.83 -14.70 19.99
C LEU A 242 3.88 -13.77 20.61
N GLN A 243 4.76 -13.21 19.77
CA GLN A 243 5.64 -12.09 20.13
C GLN A 243 5.69 -11.08 19.00
N TRP A 244 5.84 -9.81 19.37
CA TRP A 244 6.03 -8.75 18.40
C TRP A 244 7.41 -8.86 17.73
N PRO A 245 7.59 -8.49 16.46
CA PRO A 245 8.89 -8.53 15.78
C PRO A 245 10.00 -7.80 16.54
N ALA A 246 9.70 -6.67 17.15
CA ALA A 246 10.66 -5.89 17.93
C ALA A 246 11.22 -6.67 19.15
N ASP A 247 10.39 -7.50 19.79
CA ASP A 247 10.82 -8.36 20.91
C ASP A 247 11.73 -9.50 20.45
N LEU A 248 11.64 -9.87 19.16
CA LEU A 248 12.49 -10.86 18.50
C LEU A 248 13.75 -10.22 17.87
N GLY A 249 13.93 -8.90 18.01
CA GLY A 249 15.04 -8.16 17.44
C GLY A 249 14.93 -7.93 15.93
N ALA A 250 13.71 -8.06 15.37
CA ALA A 250 13.40 -7.84 13.97
C ALA A 250 12.64 -6.52 13.76
N GLY A 251 12.83 -5.90 12.62
CA GLY A 251 12.15 -4.65 12.28
C GLY A 251 10.67 -4.86 11.89
N TRP A 252 10.32 -6.08 11.41
CA TRP A 252 8.97 -6.44 11.00
C TRP A 252 8.79 -7.97 10.95
N GLY A 253 7.54 -8.44 10.71
CA GLY A 253 7.19 -9.86 10.73
C GLY A 253 7.97 -10.71 9.73
N GLY A 254 8.17 -10.22 8.49
CA GLY A 254 8.92 -10.94 7.46
C GLY A 254 10.39 -11.16 7.81
N GLU A 255 11.03 -10.21 8.49
CA GLU A 255 12.40 -10.39 8.99
C GLU A 255 12.45 -11.43 10.13
N ALA A 256 11.49 -11.38 11.08
CA ALA A 256 11.39 -12.37 12.14
C ALA A 256 11.17 -13.79 11.61
N PHE A 257 10.37 -13.91 10.55
CA PHE A 257 10.12 -15.16 9.85
C PHE A 257 11.34 -15.65 9.07
N GLY A 258 11.95 -14.78 8.26
CA GLY A 258 13.10 -15.11 7.42
C GLY A 258 14.31 -15.56 8.20
N ASN A 259 14.57 -14.97 9.38
CA ASN A 259 15.68 -15.36 10.25
C ASN A 259 15.35 -16.57 11.17
N GLY A 260 14.11 -17.12 11.10
CA GLY A 260 13.66 -18.29 11.87
C GLY A 260 13.27 -17.98 13.32
N SER A 261 13.16 -16.72 13.71
CA SER A 261 12.68 -16.31 15.05
C SER A 261 11.17 -16.49 15.20
N ALA A 262 10.42 -16.52 14.10
CA ALA A 262 8.99 -16.83 14.06
C ALA A 262 8.71 -17.98 13.09
N ALA A 263 7.88 -18.95 13.50
CA ALA A 263 7.48 -20.08 12.66
C ALA A 263 6.28 -19.76 11.77
N MET A 264 5.42 -18.85 12.19
CA MET A 264 4.30 -18.30 11.43
C MET A 264 4.26 -16.79 11.56
N VAL A 265 3.79 -16.11 10.52
CA VAL A 265 3.51 -14.67 10.56
C VAL A 265 2.21 -14.33 9.84
N ILE A 266 1.57 -13.22 10.24
CA ILE A 266 0.45 -12.61 9.55
C ILE A 266 1.01 -11.45 8.72
N GLU A 267 1.08 -11.65 7.40
CA GLU A 267 1.66 -10.68 6.45
C GLU A 267 0.93 -10.72 5.11
N GLY A 268 1.17 -9.71 4.28
CA GLY A 268 0.66 -9.65 2.92
C GLY A 268 1.67 -10.17 1.88
N PRO A 269 1.31 -10.14 0.57
CA PRO A 269 2.12 -10.71 -0.51
C PRO A 269 3.51 -10.08 -0.65
N TRP A 270 3.74 -8.87 -0.15
CA TRP A 270 5.07 -8.23 -0.12
C TRP A 270 6.15 -9.04 0.60
N ILE A 271 5.76 -9.96 1.52
CA ILE A 271 6.72 -10.82 2.23
C ILE A 271 7.49 -11.71 1.26
N ARG A 272 6.91 -12.09 0.12
CA ARG A 272 7.56 -12.97 -0.85
C ARG A 272 8.83 -12.36 -1.41
N GLY A 273 8.75 -11.12 -1.88
CA GLY A 273 9.92 -10.42 -2.42
C GLY A 273 11.06 -10.31 -1.41
N ALA A 274 10.73 -10.06 -0.14
CA ALA A 274 11.71 -10.03 0.94
C ALA A 274 12.31 -11.42 1.21
N LEU A 275 11.50 -12.49 1.24
CA LEU A 275 12.00 -13.84 1.44
C LEU A 275 12.86 -14.32 0.29
N GLU A 276 12.47 -14.09 -0.95
CA GLU A 276 13.23 -14.50 -2.14
C GLU A 276 14.59 -13.79 -2.24
N ASN A 277 14.67 -12.53 -1.85
CA ASN A 277 15.90 -11.74 -1.94
C ASN A 277 16.82 -11.92 -0.73
N ASP A 278 16.28 -11.88 0.50
CA ASP A 278 17.06 -11.81 1.72
C ASP A 278 17.18 -13.17 2.42
N PHE A 279 16.21 -14.08 2.22
CA PHE A 279 16.12 -15.38 2.90
C PHE A 279 15.79 -16.54 1.93
N PRO A 280 16.54 -16.73 0.82
CA PRO A 280 16.19 -17.64 -0.27
C PRO A 280 16.16 -19.13 0.12
N ASP A 281 16.69 -19.49 1.28
CA ASP A 281 16.69 -20.86 1.80
C ASP A 281 15.43 -21.18 2.64
N VAL A 282 14.56 -20.19 2.89
CA VAL A 282 13.33 -20.38 3.68
C VAL A 282 12.22 -20.91 2.79
N GLU A 283 11.78 -22.14 3.07
CA GLU A 283 10.60 -22.72 2.43
C GLU A 283 9.35 -22.36 3.21
N PHE A 284 8.32 -21.89 2.52
CA PHE A 284 7.08 -21.45 3.15
C PHE A 284 5.85 -21.79 2.31
N GLN A 285 4.70 -21.73 2.96
CA GLN A 285 3.40 -21.73 2.32
C GLN A 285 2.54 -20.61 2.89
N VAL A 286 1.60 -20.14 2.09
CA VAL A 286 0.60 -19.15 2.51
C VAL A 286 -0.76 -19.82 2.56
N VAL A 287 -1.50 -19.59 3.63
CA VAL A 287 -2.89 -20.05 3.77
C VAL A 287 -3.76 -18.87 4.18
N GLU A 288 -5.07 -18.98 3.93
CA GLU A 288 -6.02 -17.99 4.42
C GLU A 288 -5.91 -17.84 5.95
N LEU A 289 -6.22 -16.64 6.45
CA LEU A 289 -6.31 -16.44 7.89
C LEU A 289 -7.39 -17.33 8.49
N PRO A 290 -7.13 -17.97 9.66
CA PRO A 290 -8.13 -18.79 10.32
C PRO A 290 -9.34 -17.96 10.76
N ALA A 291 -10.53 -18.54 10.64
CA ALA A 291 -11.77 -17.88 11.02
C ALA A 291 -11.87 -17.64 12.54
N GLY A 292 -12.47 -16.52 12.91
CA GLY A 292 -12.88 -16.25 14.28
C GLY A 292 -14.33 -16.62 14.58
N PRO A 293 -14.87 -16.18 15.71
CA PRO A 293 -16.25 -16.50 16.13
C PRO A 293 -17.34 -16.11 15.13
N ALA A 294 -17.16 -15.01 14.41
CA ALA A 294 -18.12 -14.52 13.41
C ALA A 294 -17.82 -15.02 12.00
N GLY A 295 -16.60 -15.49 11.71
CA GLY A 295 -16.22 -16.00 10.40
C GLY A 295 -14.81 -15.58 9.98
N GLN A 296 -14.58 -15.59 8.67
CA GLN A 296 -13.35 -15.08 8.07
C GLN A 296 -13.34 -13.54 8.13
N GLY A 297 -12.18 -12.96 8.22
CA GLY A 297 -11.97 -11.53 8.21
C GLY A 297 -10.51 -11.20 7.90
N THR A 298 -10.29 -10.25 7.02
CA THR A 298 -8.98 -9.68 6.70
C THR A 298 -9.14 -8.23 6.26
N PHE A 299 -8.05 -7.50 6.20
CA PHE A 299 -8.04 -6.17 5.61
C PHE A 299 -7.53 -6.21 4.18
N THR A 300 -8.06 -5.28 3.36
CA THR A 300 -7.48 -4.94 2.07
C THR A 300 -6.63 -3.68 2.19
N PHE A 301 -5.50 -3.67 1.50
CA PHE A 301 -4.59 -2.54 1.41
C PHE A 301 -4.34 -2.23 -0.06
N SER A 302 -4.39 -0.96 -0.40
CA SER A 302 -4.15 -0.49 -1.75
C SER A 302 -3.64 0.95 -1.71
N ASN A 303 -2.98 1.36 -2.78
CA ASN A 303 -2.86 2.76 -3.16
C ASN A 303 -3.76 2.99 -4.37
N CYS A 304 -4.16 4.25 -4.61
CA CYS A 304 -4.76 4.63 -5.87
C CYS A 304 -3.86 5.59 -6.64
N TRP A 305 -4.18 5.82 -7.91
CA TRP A 305 -3.53 6.79 -8.78
C TRP A 305 -4.23 8.15 -8.63
N GLY A 306 -3.76 8.99 -7.71
CA GLY A 306 -4.31 10.33 -7.51
C GLY A 306 -4.00 11.26 -8.69
N ILE A 307 -4.96 12.12 -9.03
CA ILE A 307 -4.80 13.22 -9.99
C ILE A 307 -5.24 14.49 -9.24
N PRO A 308 -4.46 15.59 -9.24
CA PRO A 308 -4.88 16.83 -8.59
C PRO A 308 -6.04 17.48 -9.34
N GLU A 309 -6.97 18.10 -8.60
CA GLU A 309 -8.04 18.87 -9.20
C GLU A 309 -7.51 20.12 -9.94
N GLY A 310 -8.13 20.44 -11.08
CA GLY A 310 -7.96 21.72 -11.77
C GLY A 310 -6.65 21.90 -12.54
N GLN A 311 -5.89 20.83 -12.80
CA GLN A 311 -4.70 20.89 -13.64
C GLN A 311 -5.06 20.87 -15.13
N ASP A 312 -4.27 21.58 -15.95
CA ASP A 312 -4.44 21.59 -17.41
C ASP A 312 -4.10 20.21 -18.05
N THR A 313 -3.42 19.32 -17.30
CA THR A 313 -2.95 17.99 -17.70
C THR A 313 -3.92 16.84 -17.36
N VAL A 314 -5.06 17.13 -16.75
CA VAL A 314 -6.04 16.12 -16.25
C VAL A 314 -6.42 15.10 -17.33
N GLU A 315 -6.71 15.50 -18.56
CA GLU A 315 -7.10 14.58 -19.64
C GLU A 315 -5.99 13.55 -19.94
N SER A 316 -4.74 14.00 -20.09
CA SER A 316 -3.58 13.13 -20.32
C SER A 316 -3.26 12.25 -19.09
N ALA A 317 -3.45 12.78 -17.87
CA ALA A 317 -3.27 12.01 -16.64
C ALA A 317 -4.30 10.87 -16.52
N GLN A 318 -5.57 11.12 -16.86
CA GLN A 318 -6.62 10.09 -16.90
C GLN A 318 -6.33 9.02 -17.95
N GLU A 319 -5.86 9.38 -19.14
CA GLU A 319 -5.45 8.43 -20.18
C GLU A 319 -4.26 7.56 -19.71
N LEU A 320 -3.28 8.16 -19.04
CA LEU A 320 -2.17 7.42 -18.43
C LEU A 320 -2.66 6.44 -17.38
N VAL A 321 -3.54 6.86 -16.46
CA VAL A 321 -4.10 5.97 -15.43
C VAL A 321 -4.93 4.85 -16.05
N ALA A 322 -5.71 5.12 -17.09
CA ALA A 322 -6.43 4.09 -17.83
C ALA A 322 -5.49 3.02 -18.41
N PHE A 323 -4.34 3.43 -18.94
CA PHE A 323 -3.29 2.51 -19.38
C PHE A 323 -2.70 1.70 -18.21
N LEU A 324 -2.31 2.37 -17.11
CA LEU A 324 -1.70 1.74 -15.93
C LEU A 324 -2.63 0.75 -15.22
N THR A 325 -3.95 0.93 -15.32
CA THR A 325 -4.97 0.06 -14.73
C THR A 325 -5.56 -0.95 -15.71
N SER A 326 -5.04 -1.04 -16.93
CA SER A 326 -5.42 -2.09 -17.88
C SER A 326 -4.98 -3.46 -17.34
N ASP A 327 -5.73 -4.53 -17.67
CA ASP A 327 -5.40 -5.90 -17.24
C ASP A 327 -3.98 -6.30 -17.66
N GLU A 328 -3.55 -5.92 -18.88
CA GLU A 328 -2.20 -6.22 -19.38
C GLU A 328 -1.12 -5.57 -18.50
N GLN A 329 -1.26 -4.27 -18.21
CA GLN A 329 -0.25 -3.55 -17.43
C GLN A 329 -0.24 -3.98 -15.96
N GLN A 330 -1.41 -4.28 -15.38
CA GLN A 330 -1.48 -4.79 -14.01
C GLN A 330 -0.82 -6.17 -13.87
N LEU A 331 -0.95 -7.05 -14.88
CA LEU A 331 -0.24 -8.34 -14.89
C LEU A 331 1.28 -8.18 -15.05
N GLU A 332 1.75 -7.18 -15.81
CA GLU A 332 3.17 -6.85 -15.87
C GLU A 332 3.71 -6.35 -14.51
N PHE A 333 2.94 -5.53 -13.80
CA PHE A 333 3.29 -5.12 -12.43
C PHE A 333 3.33 -6.31 -11.47
N ALA A 334 2.34 -7.20 -11.57
CA ALA A 334 2.29 -8.42 -10.78
C ALA A 334 3.52 -9.31 -10.99
N GLU A 335 3.99 -9.47 -12.24
CA GLU A 335 5.21 -10.21 -12.57
C GLU A 335 6.47 -9.51 -12.04
N ALA A 336 6.53 -8.18 -12.17
CA ALA A 336 7.73 -7.41 -11.86
C ALA A 336 8.00 -7.26 -10.35
N PHE A 337 6.95 -7.02 -9.54
CA PHE A 337 7.12 -6.74 -8.10
C PHE A 337 6.08 -7.38 -7.18
N GLY A 338 5.28 -8.34 -7.69
CA GLY A 338 4.51 -9.27 -6.86
C GLY A 338 3.21 -8.72 -6.29
N VAL A 339 2.67 -7.62 -6.80
CA VAL A 339 1.35 -7.08 -6.38
C VAL A 339 0.21 -7.89 -7.00
N ILE A 340 -0.96 -7.84 -6.36
CA ILE A 340 -2.16 -8.45 -6.91
C ILE A 340 -2.90 -7.37 -7.70
N PRO A 341 -3.36 -7.68 -8.94
CA PRO A 341 -4.14 -6.75 -9.74
C PRO A 341 -5.40 -6.27 -9.02
N SER A 342 -5.75 -4.99 -9.17
CA SER A 342 -6.93 -4.38 -8.55
C SER A 342 -8.24 -4.65 -9.28
N THR A 343 -8.19 -5.24 -10.49
CA THR A 343 -9.38 -5.67 -11.24
C THR A 343 -9.62 -7.16 -11.08
N GLU A 344 -10.91 -7.57 -11.00
CA GLU A 344 -11.31 -8.99 -10.87
C GLU A 344 -10.81 -9.83 -12.05
N SER A 345 -10.80 -9.27 -13.29
CA SER A 345 -10.36 -9.95 -14.51
C SER A 345 -8.86 -10.26 -14.50
N ALA A 346 -8.03 -9.28 -14.17
CA ALA A 346 -6.59 -9.48 -14.09
C ALA A 346 -6.21 -10.35 -12.88
N ALA A 347 -6.88 -10.20 -11.75
CA ALA A 347 -6.65 -11.02 -10.55
C ALA A 347 -6.99 -12.51 -10.77
N ALA A 348 -8.02 -12.82 -11.57
CA ALA A 348 -8.31 -14.21 -11.96
C ALA A 348 -7.15 -14.83 -12.76
N THR A 349 -6.56 -14.08 -13.70
CA THR A 349 -5.39 -14.52 -14.48
C THR A 349 -4.15 -14.65 -13.59
N TYR A 350 -3.98 -13.72 -12.65
CA TYR A 350 -2.90 -13.76 -11.67
C TYR A 350 -2.97 -15.02 -10.79
N ALA A 351 -4.15 -15.36 -10.26
CA ALA A 351 -4.36 -16.56 -9.43
C ALA A 351 -4.04 -17.86 -10.18
N GLU A 352 -4.35 -17.95 -11.49
CA GLU A 352 -3.97 -19.09 -12.33
C GLU A 352 -2.45 -19.18 -12.54
N THR A 353 -1.77 -18.03 -12.61
CA THR A 353 -0.32 -17.95 -12.87
C THR A 353 0.50 -18.19 -11.61
N TYR A 354 0.03 -17.72 -10.46
CA TYR A 354 0.69 -17.75 -9.16
C TYR A 354 -0.17 -18.47 -8.11
N PRO A 355 -0.40 -19.79 -8.25
CA PRO A 355 -1.29 -20.54 -7.34
C PRO A 355 -0.82 -20.51 -5.87
N GLU A 356 0.44 -20.25 -5.63
CA GLU A 356 0.99 -20.08 -4.29
C GLU A 356 0.51 -18.79 -3.58
N ASN A 357 -0.11 -17.87 -4.31
CA ASN A 357 -0.73 -16.64 -3.79
C ASN A 357 -2.25 -16.75 -3.67
N GLU A 358 -2.85 -17.93 -3.96
CA GLU A 358 -4.30 -18.14 -3.95
C GLU A 358 -4.95 -17.66 -2.64
N ALA A 359 -4.29 -17.88 -1.51
CA ALA A 359 -4.80 -17.47 -0.20
C ALA A 359 -4.96 -15.94 -0.05
N PHE A 360 -4.04 -15.17 -0.62
CA PHE A 360 -4.16 -13.70 -0.63
C PHE A 360 -5.29 -13.23 -1.56
N VAL A 361 -5.44 -13.87 -2.71
CA VAL A 361 -6.52 -13.54 -3.67
C VAL A 361 -7.89 -13.92 -3.08
N ALA A 362 -8.01 -15.09 -2.46
CA ALA A 362 -9.23 -15.54 -1.80
C ALA A 362 -9.66 -14.59 -0.66
N GLY A 363 -8.69 -13.94 -0.01
CA GLY A 363 -8.96 -12.90 0.99
C GLY A 363 -9.83 -11.75 0.50
N ALA A 364 -9.84 -11.45 -0.81
CA ALA A 364 -10.65 -10.39 -1.38
C ALA A 364 -12.16 -10.59 -1.19
N ASP A 365 -12.62 -11.85 -1.10
CA ASP A 365 -14.05 -12.19 -0.96
C ASP A 365 -14.63 -11.74 0.39
N TYR A 366 -13.79 -11.56 1.41
CA TYR A 366 -14.20 -11.20 2.78
C TYR A 366 -13.35 -10.08 3.40
N ALA A 367 -12.51 -9.43 2.60
CA ALA A 367 -11.74 -8.29 3.04
C ALA A 367 -12.60 -7.05 3.25
N VAL A 368 -12.25 -6.27 4.26
CA VAL A 368 -12.78 -4.93 4.49
C VAL A 368 -11.66 -3.91 4.47
N SER A 369 -11.98 -2.67 4.13
CA SER A 369 -11.01 -1.58 4.26
C SER A 369 -10.82 -1.22 5.72
N PRO A 370 -9.57 -0.96 6.18
CA PRO A 370 -9.36 -0.37 7.49
C PRO A 370 -10.08 0.98 7.62
N VAL A 371 -10.35 1.40 8.88
CA VAL A 371 -10.98 2.69 9.12
C VAL A 371 -10.18 3.83 8.46
N ALA A 372 -10.88 4.65 7.67
CA ALA A 372 -10.29 5.79 6.97
C ALA A 372 -11.33 6.92 6.88
N PHE A 373 -11.10 7.99 7.61
CA PHE A 373 -11.77 9.29 7.47
C PHE A 373 -10.81 10.37 7.99
N SER A 374 -11.07 11.63 7.66
CA SER A 374 -10.18 12.74 8.05
C SER A 374 -9.97 12.78 9.57
N GLY A 375 -8.71 12.61 10.02
CA GLY A 375 -8.32 12.51 11.43
C GLY A 375 -8.27 11.09 12.01
N ALA A 376 -8.74 10.06 11.32
CA ALA A 376 -8.67 8.68 11.82
C ALA A 376 -7.23 8.17 11.96
N ALA A 377 -6.34 8.58 11.04
CA ALA A 377 -4.94 8.14 11.01
C ALA A 377 -4.20 8.44 12.33
N ASP A 378 -4.42 9.62 12.92
CA ASP A 378 -3.82 10.00 14.20
C ASP A 378 -4.29 9.08 15.34
N VAL A 379 -5.59 8.75 15.37
CA VAL A 379 -6.16 7.86 16.39
C VAL A 379 -5.63 6.43 16.21
N VAL A 380 -5.53 5.95 14.98
CA VAL A 380 -4.92 4.64 14.66
C VAL A 380 -3.46 4.61 15.10
N GLY A 381 -2.71 5.70 14.91
CA GLY A 381 -1.33 5.82 15.40
C GLY A 381 -1.22 5.70 16.92
N GLU A 382 -2.14 6.32 17.68
CA GLU A 382 -2.20 6.15 19.14
C GLU A 382 -2.63 4.74 19.54
N PHE A 383 -3.57 4.14 18.83
CA PHE A 383 -3.97 2.75 19.04
C PHE A 383 -2.79 1.80 18.80
N ASN A 384 -2.01 1.97 17.74
CA ASN A 384 -0.81 1.18 17.48
C ASN A 384 0.18 1.25 18.65
N ASN A 385 0.39 2.43 19.23
CA ASN A 385 1.20 2.59 20.43
C ASN A 385 0.64 1.80 21.63
N ALA A 386 -0.69 1.79 21.81
CA ALA A 386 -1.32 1.05 22.91
C ALA A 386 -1.21 -0.47 22.71
N ILE A 387 -1.33 -0.98 21.48
CA ILE A 387 -1.16 -2.39 21.14
C ILE A 387 0.21 -2.92 21.56
N THR A 388 1.29 -2.13 21.45
CA THR A 388 2.64 -2.58 21.89
C THR A 388 2.70 -2.98 23.35
N THR A 389 1.78 -2.49 24.17
CA THR A 389 1.72 -2.76 25.63
C THR A 389 0.52 -3.61 26.02
N LEU A 390 -0.13 -4.28 25.06
CA LEU A 390 -1.33 -5.09 25.29
C LEU A 390 -1.07 -6.26 26.26
N GLN A 391 0.12 -6.86 26.23
CA GLN A 391 0.49 -7.91 27.16
C GLN A 391 0.43 -7.43 28.61
N GLY A 392 -0.51 -7.97 29.39
CA GLY A 392 -0.74 -7.56 30.79
C GLY A 392 -1.40 -6.17 30.95
N GLY A 393 -1.82 -5.55 29.85
CA GLY A 393 -2.60 -4.31 29.82
C GLY A 393 -4.10 -4.54 30.09
N ASP A 394 -4.87 -3.47 30.02
CA ASP A 394 -6.34 -3.49 30.12
C ASP A 394 -6.92 -3.27 28.72
N ALA A 395 -7.30 -4.36 28.04
CA ALA A 395 -7.83 -4.33 26.67
C ALA A 395 -9.08 -3.45 26.55
N GLN A 396 -10.00 -3.49 27.56
CA GLN A 396 -11.20 -2.65 27.55
C GLN A 396 -10.85 -1.15 27.65
N ALA A 397 -9.88 -0.80 28.50
CA ALA A 397 -9.46 0.59 28.62
C ALA A 397 -8.82 1.13 27.34
N VAL A 398 -8.09 0.29 26.60
CA VAL A 398 -7.54 0.64 25.29
C VAL A 398 -8.68 0.93 24.31
N LEU A 399 -9.66 0.03 24.21
CA LEU A 399 -10.81 0.19 23.30
C LEU A 399 -11.68 1.39 23.66
N ASP A 400 -11.93 1.66 24.94
CA ASP A 400 -12.68 2.84 25.41
C ASP A 400 -11.98 4.15 25.05
N GLN A 401 -10.65 4.15 25.07
CA GLN A 401 -9.86 5.30 24.62
C GLN A 401 -10.00 5.51 23.11
N VAL A 402 -9.84 4.45 22.31
CA VAL A 402 -9.97 4.50 20.85
C VAL A 402 -11.39 4.95 20.47
N GLN A 403 -12.43 4.41 21.13
CA GLN A 403 -13.82 4.83 20.92
C GLN A 403 -13.98 6.34 21.08
N THR A 404 -13.50 6.86 22.21
CA THR A 404 -13.64 8.29 22.53
C THR A 404 -12.88 9.18 21.53
N GLN A 405 -11.71 8.74 21.10
CA GLN A 405 -10.88 9.50 20.18
C GLN A 405 -11.43 9.47 18.74
N LEU A 406 -11.92 8.31 18.27
CA LEU A 406 -12.57 8.21 16.97
C LEU A 406 -13.87 9.01 16.91
N GLU A 407 -14.70 8.98 17.97
CA GLU A 407 -15.92 9.80 18.05
C GLU A 407 -15.58 11.30 17.95
N ALA A 408 -14.53 11.75 18.64
CA ALA A 408 -14.09 13.15 18.58
C ALA A 408 -13.52 13.52 17.19
N ALA A 409 -12.75 12.63 16.57
CA ALA A 409 -12.21 12.84 15.23
C ALA A 409 -13.33 12.87 14.17
N LEU A 410 -14.31 11.96 14.28
CA LEU A 410 -15.46 11.91 13.38
C LEU A 410 -16.34 13.17 13.50
N GLU A 411 -16.60 13.67 14.72
CA GLU A 411 -17.33 14.92 14.92
C GLU A 411 -16.58 16.11 14.31
N ALA A 412 -15.25 16.13 14.41
CA ALA A 412 -14.41 17.17 13.83
C ALA A 412 -14.38 17.14 12.29
N SER A 413 -14.44 15.95 11.69
CA SER A 413 -14.44 15.79 10.22
C SER A 413 -15.76 16.21 9.56
N GLN A 414 -16.86 16.28 10.32
CA GLN A 414 -18.20 16.64 9.82
C GLN A 414 -18.54 18.14 10.02
N GLY A 415 -17.71 18.94 10.64
CA GLY A 415 -17.95 20.35 11.02
C GLY A 415 -17.11 21.32 10.26
#